data_2d4a94f3b714e025a4f6d2c61660cc4c
#
_entry.id   2d4a94f3b714e025a4f6d2c61660cc4c
#
_cell.length_a   1.000
_cell.length_b   1.000
_cell.length_c   1.000
_cell.angle_alpha   90.00
_cell.angle_beta   90.00
_cell.angle_gamma   90.00
#
_symmetry.space_group_name_H-M   'P 1'
#
loop_
_entity.id
_entity.type
_entity.pdbx_description
1 polymer ?
#
loop_
_entity_poly.entity_id
_entity_poly.type
_entity_poly.pdbx_seq_one_letter_code
_entity_poly.pdbx_strand_id
1 'polypeptide(L)'
;MSLYATQDEKKQAAAKAALKHLPKGGILGVGTGSTVNFLIELLPELQHEAAVASSEATAQRLKKLGIEVVDMNHVGGLDAYVDGADEIDRHMHMIKGGGAALTREKIVASIAKKFVCIVDDSKWVDQLAREFPLPVEVIPMARSAVARKIVSLGGDPVYREGVVTDNGNVILDVHNLNILNALELEKTLNNIPGVVCNGIFALNKADIAVVATDNGIEERTAV
;
A
#
# COMPACT_ATOMS: atom_id res chain seq x y z
N MET A 1 -16.81 -19.41 15.26
CA MET A 1 -15.89 -20.32 14.51
C MET A 1 -15.56 -19.58 13.23
N SER A 2 -14.28 -19.40 12.89
CA SER A 2 -13.90 -18.64 11.68
C SER A 2 -14.42 -19.35 10.43
N LEU A 3 -14.88 -18.58 9.43
CA LEU A 3 -15.23 -19.10 8.10
C LEU A 3 -14.00 -19.52 7.29
N TYR A 4 -12.82 -19.09 7.70
CA TYR A 4 -11.54 -19.35 7.03
C TYR A 4 -10.60 -20.10 7.95
N ALA A 5 -9.93 -21.13 7.45
CA ALA A 5 -8.99 -21.94 8.22
C ALA A 5 -7.61 -21.27 8.33
N THR A 6 -7.25 -20.41 7.34
CA THR A 6 -5.93 -19.78 7.25
C THR A 6 -6.02 -18.30 6.88
N GLN A 7 -4.95 -17.56 7.18
CA GLN A 7 -4.82 -16.16 6.75
C GLN A 7 -4.81 -16.02 5.21
N ASP A 8 -4.25 -16.99 4.51
CA ASP A 8 -4.23 -16.96 3.04
C ASP A 8 -5.62 -17.14 2.44
N GLU A 9 -6.49 -17.93 3.06
CA GLU A 9 -7.90 -18.02 2.66
C GLU A 9 -8.64 -16.69 2.88
N LYS A 10 -8.37 -15.96 3.97
CA LYS A 10 -8.89 -14.59 4.17
C LYS A 10 -8.41 -13.66 3.07
N LYS A 11 -7.12 -13.66 2.73
CA LYS A 11 -6.56 -12.83 1.65
C LYS A 11 -7.18 -13.15 0.30
N GLN A 12 -7.36 -14.43 -0.03
CA GLN A 12 -8.05 -14.85 -1.26
C GLN A 12 -9.49 -14.37 -1.30
N ALA A 13 -10.21 -14.47 -0.18
CA ALA A 13 -11.59 -14.02 -0.08
C ALA A 13 -11.70 -12.50 -0.25
N ALA A 14 -10.81 -11.71 0.38
CA ALA A 14 -10.74 -10.26 0.19
C ALA A 14 -10.45 -9.90 -1.27
N ALA A 15 -9.45 -10.54 -1.90
CA ALA A 15 -9.09 -10.34 -3.29
C ALA A 15 -10.27 -10.63 -4.24
N LYS A 16 -10.96 -11.75 -4.05
CA LYS A 16 -12.12 -12.13 -4.85
C LYS A 16 -13.28 -11.15 -4.67
N ALA A 17 -13.56 -10.75 -3.44
CA ALA A 17 -14.64 -9.81 -3.17
C ALA A 17 -14.38 -8.41 -3.74
N ALA A 18 -13.11 -8.01 -3.88
CA ALA A 18 -12.72 -6.72 -4.45
C ALA A 18 -13.04 -6.60 -5.94
N LEU A 19 -13.14 -7.70 -6.69
CA LEU A 19 -13.40 -7.67 -8.15
C LEU A 19 -14.64 -6.85 -8.52
N LYS A 20 -15.68 -6.86 -7.68
CA LYS A 20 -16.91 -6.09 -7.93
C LYS A 20 -16.72 -4.56 -7.84
N HIS A 21 -15.63 -4.11 -7.21
CA HIS A 21 -15.27 -2.70 -7.07
C HIS A 21 -14.36 -2.19 -8.18
N LEU A 22 -13.85 -3.12 -9.00
CA LEU A 22 -12.95 -2.81 -10.11
C LEU A 22 -13.77 -2.63 -11.40
N PRO A 23 -13.44 -1.65 -12.24
CA PRO A 23 -14.11 -1.47 -13.51
C PRO A 23 -13.79 -2.65 -14.44
N LYS A 24 -14.69 -2.90 -15.39
CA LYS A 24 -14.41 -3.78 -16.53
C LYS A 24 -13.75 -2.96 -17.62
N GLY A 25 -12.66 -3.46 -18.18
CA GLY A 25 -11.87 -2.72 -19.16
C GLY A 25 -11.05 -1.59 -18.52
N GLY A 26 -10.50 -0.70 -19.35
CA GLY A 26 -9.69 0.44 -18.91
C GLY A 26 -8.33 0.06 -18.32
N ILE A 27 -7.68 1.02 -17.67
CA ILE A 27 -6.35 0.84 -17.10
C ILE A 27 -6.44 0.76 -15.57
N LEU A 28 -5.93 -0.34 -15.01
CA LEU A 28 -5.96 -0.61 -13.58
C LEU A 28 -4.59 -0.35 -12.93
N GLY A 29 -4.56 0.37 -11.81
CA GLY A 29 -3.41 0.40 -10.92
C GLY A 29 -3.39 -0.85 -10.04
N VAL A 30 -2.25 -1.55 -10.00
CA VAL A 30 -2.09 -2.80 -9.25
C VAL A 30 -0.95 -2.65 -8.26
N GLY A 31 -1.26 -2.85 -6.99
CA GLY A 31 -0.38 -2.73 -5.85
C GLY A 31 0.61 -3.88 -5.69
N THR A 32 1.17 -3.99 -4.49
CA THR A 32 2.22 -4.97 -4.17
C THR A 32 1.93 -5.65 -2.83
N GLY A 33 2.11 -6.97 -2.77
CA GLY A 33 1.95 -7.72 -1.53
C GLY A 33 1.19 -9.03 -1.69
N SER A 34 1.17 -9.84 -0.62
CA SER A 34 0.61 -11.20 -0.67
C SER A 34 -0.87 -11.23 -1.02
N THR A 35 -1.67 -10.31 -0.49
CA THR A 35 -3.11 -10.20 -0.82
C THR A 35 -3.32 -9.80 -2.27
N VAL A 36 -2.50 -8.85 -2.77
CA VAL A 36 -2.54 -8.42 -4.17
C VAL A 36 -2.15 -9.55 -5.12
N ASN A 37 -1.23 -10.42 -4.72
CA ASN A 37 -0.86 -11.58 -5.54
C ASN A 37 -2.05 -12.48 -5.84
N PHE A 38 -2.96 -12.70 -4.87
CA PHE A 38 -4.20 -13.45 -5.10
C PHE A 38 -5.16 -12.72 -6.05
N LEU A 39 -5.22 -11.38 -5.97
CA LEU A 39 -6.02 -10.59 -6.89
C LEU A 39 -5.49 -10.68 -8.32
N ILE A 40 -4.16 -10.60 -8.51
CA ILE A 40 -3.53 -10.65 -9.84
C ILE A 40 -3.94 -11.92 -10.61
N GLU A 41 -4.04 -13.08 -9.92
CA GLU A 41 -4.48 -14.34 -10.53
C GLU A 41 -5.93 -14.29 -11.04
N LEU A 42 -6.75 -13.37 -10.55
CA LEU A 42 -8.16 -13.21 -10.93
C LEU A 42 -8.37 -12.12 -11.99
N LEU A 43 -7.38 -11.24 -12.22
CA LEU A 43 -7.53 -10.11 -13.15
C LEU A 43 -7.80 -10.49 -14.60
N PRO A 44 -7.32 -11.63 -15.15
CA PRO A 44 -7.66 -12.04 -16.52
C PRO A 44 -9.17 -12.14 -16.76
N GLU A 45 -9.99 -12.39 -15.72
CA GLU A 45 -11.45 -12.47 -15.83
C GLU A 45 -12.11 -11.11 -16.13
N LEU A 46 -11.45 -9.98 -15.81
CA LEU A 46 -12.00 -8.63 -15.95
C LEU A 46 -11.70 -7.96 -17.29
N GLN A 47 -10.82 -8.54 -18.10
CA GLN A 47 -10.48 -8.05 -19.45
C GLN A 47 -10.05 -6.57 -19.48
N HIS A 48 -9.18 -6.16 -18.52
CA HIS A 48 -8.56 -4.84 -18.53
C HIS A 48 -7.70 -4.64 -19.79
N GLU A 49 -7.68 -3.42 -20.31
CA GLU A 49 -6.85 -3.05 -21.46
C GLU A 49 -5.36 -3.12 -21.11
N ALA A 50 -5.00 -2.62 -19.92
CA ALA A 50 -3.63 -2.62 -19.41
C ALA A 50 -3.62 -2.44 -17.89
N ALA A 51 -2.45 -2.58 -17.29
CA ALA A 51 -2.22 -2.30 -15.88
C ALA A 51 -0.97 -1.42 -15.67
N VAL A 52 -1.00 -0.58 -14.64
CA VAL A 52 0.17 0.10 -14.08
C VAL A 52 0.54 -0.59 -12.78
N ALA A 53 1.78 -1.10 -12.71
CA ALA A 53 2.27 -1.82 -11.55
C ALA A 53 3.00 -0.89 -10.57
N SER A 54 2.79 -1.08 -9.26
CA SER A 54 3.48 -0.33 -8.21
C SER A 54 4.85 -0.89 -7.83
N SER A 55 5.29 -2.00 -8.45
CA SER A 55 6.63 -2.58 -8.27
C SER A 55 7.04 -3.43 -9.47
N GLU A 56 8.35 -3.67 -9.60
CA GLU A 56 8.89 -4.60 -10.60
C GLU A 56 8.36 -6.04 -10.40
N ALA A 57 8.20 -6.47 -9.15
CA ALA A 57 7.65 -7.78 -8.83
C ALA A 57 6.20 -7.93 -9.31
N THR A 58 5.37 -6.91 -9.12
CA THR A 58 3.99 -6.86 -9.61
C THR A 58 3.95 -6.84 -11.14
N ALA A 59 4.80 -6.02 -11.78
CA ALA A 59 4.90 -5.96 -13.23
C ALA A 59 5.24 -7.32 -13.86
N GLN A 60 6.19 -8.05 -13.26
CA GLN A 60 6.55 -9.39 -13.72
C GLN A 60 5.41 -10.41 -13.59
N ARG A 61 4.62 -10.35 -12.48
CA ARG A 61 3.47 -11.24 -12.29
C ARG A 61 2.37 -10.98 -13.32
N LEU A 62 2.03 -9.71 -13.55
CA LEU A 62 1.03 -9.29 -14.56
C LEU A 62 1.42 -9.79 -15.96
N LYS A 63 2.67 -9.55 -16.36
CA LYS A 63 3.21 -10.01 -17.66
C LYS A 63 3.15 -11.52 -17.82
N LYS A 64 3.40 -12.30 -16.77
CA LYS A 64 3.29 -13.78 -16.79
C LYS A 64 1.87 -14.27 -17.09
N LEU A 65 0.86 -13.49 -16.73
CA LEU A 65 -0.55 -13.78 -17.00
C LEU A 65 -1.04 -13.16 -18.30
N GLY A 66 -0.15 -12.59 -19.12
CA GLY A 66 -0.49 -11.97 -20.39
C GLY A 66 -1.17 -10.60 -20.28
N ILE A 67 -1.15 -9.98 -19.08
CA ILE A 67 -1.70 -8.63 -18.88
C ILE A 67 -0.64 -7.62 -19.32
N GLU A 68 -1.03 -6.69 -20.20
CA GLU A 68 -0.15 -5.61 -20.64
C GLU A 68 0.17 -4.68 -19.47
N VAL A 69 1.47 -4.41 -19.27
CA VAL A 69 1.95 -3.47 -18.26
C VAL A 69 2.49 -2.23 -18.95
N VAL A 70 1.83 -1.11 -18.72
CA VAL A 70 2.17 0.18 -19.33
C VAL A 70 2.91 1.08 -18.34
N ASP A 71 3.78 1.95 -18.90
CA ASP A 71 4.45 2.98 -18.11
C ASP A 71 3.43 4.05 -17.69
N MET A 72 3.46 4.43 -16.41
CA MET A 72 2.59 5.43 -15.85
C MET A 72 2.67 6.79 -16.57
N ASN A 73 3.82 7.14 -17.13
CA ASN A 73 4.01 8.38 -17.89
C ASN A 73 3.20 8.41 -19.21
N HIS A 74 2.68 7.27 -19.66
CA HIS A 74 1.88 7.16 -20.87
C HIS A 74 0.37 7.11 -20.61
N VAL A 75 -0.05 7.21 -19.34
CA VAL A 75 -1.47 7.17 -18.97
C VAL A 75 -1.93 8.49 -18.37
N GLY A 76 -3.13 8.94 -18.74
CA GLY A 76 -3.71 10.19 -18.23
C GLY A 76 -4.37 10.06 -16.85
N GLY A 77 -4.50 8.84 -16.33
CA GLY A 77 -5.13 8.50 -15.05
C GLY A 77 -5.55 7.04 -15.01
N LEU A 78 -5.92 6.56 -13.83
CA LEU A 78 -6.36 5.19 -13.61
C LEU A 78 -7.82 5.15 -13.17
N ASP A 79 -8.59 4.19 -13.65
CA ASP A 79 -9.98 4.05 -13.26
C ASP A 79 -10.12 3.55 -11.82
N ALA A 80 -9.21 2.67 -11.40
CA ALA A 80 -9.07 2.25 -10.01
C ALA A 80 -7.61 1.87 -9.71
N TYR A 81 -7.26 1.95 -8.44
CA TYR A 81 -6.06 1.35 -7.86
C TYR A 81 -6.47 0.35 -6.80
N VAL A 82 -5.88 -0.82 -6.79
CA VAL A 82 -6.13 -1.85 -5.79
C VAL A 82 -4.84 -2.28 -5.13
N ASP A 83 -4.81 -2.25 -3.80
CA ASP A 83 -3.61 -2.61 -3.03
C ASP A 83 -3.96 -3.10 -1.63
N GLY A 84 -3.00 -3.72 -0.95
CA GLY A 84 -3.06 -4.05 0.46
C GLY A 84 -2.60 -2.91 1.36
N ALA A 85 -2.63 -3.15 2.66
CA ALA A 85 -2.01 -2.29 3.67
C ALA A 85 -1.34 -3.14 4.75
N ASP A 86 -0.31 -2.58 5.39
CA ASP A 86 0.31 -3.18 6.58
C ASP A 86 -0.56 -2.90 7.81
N GLU A 87 -1.15 -1.71 7.89
CA GLU A 87 -2.20 -1.30 8.83
C GLU A 87 -3.20 -0.37 8.15
N ILE A 88 -4.47 -0.40 8.58
CA ILE A 88 -5.53 0.52 8.16
C ILE A 88 -6.46 0.83 9.33
N ASP A 89 -6.85 2.12 9.47
CA ASP A 89 -7.74 2.59 10.54
C ASP A 89 -9.17 2.90 10.04
N ARG A 90 -10.05 3.26 10.96
CA ARG A 90 -11.45 3.64 10.68
C ARG A 90 -11.62 4.88 9.80
N HIS A 91 -10.60 5.71 9.67
CA HIS A 91 -10.59 6.88 8.78
C HIS A 91 -10.07 6.55 7.38
N MET A 92 -9.79 5.27 7.11
CA MET A 92 -9.13 4.77 5.89
C MET A 92 -7.70 5.27 5.72
N HIS A 93 -7.07 5.77 6.78
CA HIS A 93 -5.65 6.03 6.76
C HIS A 93 -4.88 4.71 6.85
N MET A 94 -3.75 4.61 6.18
CA MET A 94 -2.99 3.36 6.11
C MET A 94 -1.52 3.57 6.43
N ILE A 95 -0.88 2.51 6.93
CA ILE A 95 0.56 2.30 6.84
C ILE A 95 0.81 1.28 5.74
N LYS A 96 1.72 1.61 4.84
CA LYS A 96 2.19 0.76 3.75
C LYS A 96 3.71 0.80 3.62
N GLY A 97 4.28 -0.13 2.87
CA GLY A 97 5.71 -0.16 2.58
C GLY A 97 6.48 -1.29 3.27
N GLY A 98 5.79 -2.27 3.86
CA GLY A 98 6.43 -3.51 4.32
C GLY A 98 7.22 -4.21 3.22
N GLY A 99 6.71 -4.17 1.98
CA GLY A 99 7.38 -4.65 0.77
C GLY A 99 8.36 -3.67 0.10
N ALA A 100 8.68 -2.53 0.72
CA ALA A 100 9.57 -1.48 0.20
C ALA A 100 9.11 -0.83 -1.13
N ALA A 101 7.82 -0.93 -1.49
CA ALA A 101 7.25 -0.38 -2.72
C ALA A 101 6.48 0.95 -2.51
N LEU A 102 6.47 1.49 -1.28
CA LEU A 102 5.61 2.60 -0.83
C LEU A 102 5.60 3.82 -1.75
N THR A 103 6.74 4.19 -2.33
CA THR A 103 6.84 5.37 -3.18
C THR A 103 6.07 5.18 -4.48
N ARG A 104 6.29 4.07 -5.18
CA ARG A 104 5.56 3.75 -6.41
C ARG A 104 4.07 3.49 -6.12
N GLU A 105 3.74 2.83 -5.01
CA GLU A 105 2.36 2.65 -4.55
C GLU A 105 1.65 4.00 -4.37
N LYS A 106 2.31 4.96 -3.70
CA LYS A 106 1.75 6.31 -3.49
C LYS A 106 1.59 7.09 -4.79
N ILE A 107 2.54 6.98 -5.70
CA ILE A 107 2.46 7.60 -7.02
C ILE A 107 1.26 7.04 -7.79
N VAL A 108 1.11 5.70 -7.85
CA VAL A 108 -0.01 5.07 -8.57
C VAL A 108 -1.35 5.44 -7.92
N ALA A 109 -1.44 5.43 -6.58
CA ALA A 109 -2.63 5.85 -5.86
C ALA A 109 -3.04 7.30 -6.18
N SER A 110 -2.06 8.21 -6.38
CA SER A 110 -2.33 9.65 -6.56
C SER A 110 -3.05 10.00 -7.87
N ILE A 111 -3.02 9.13 -8.88
CA ILE A 111 -3.69 9.34 -10.17
C ILE A 111 -4.90 8.44 -10.37
N ALA A 112 -5.24 7.63 -9.38
CA ALA A 112 -6.40 6.75 -9.45
C ALA A 112 -7.68 7.49 -9.04
N LYS A 113 -8.78 7.24 -9.77
CA LYS A 113 -10.11 7.78 -9.45
C LYS A 113 -10.71 7.14 -8.21
N LYS A 114 -10.31 5.89 -7.91
CA LYS A 114 -10.79 5.10 -6.78
C LYS A 114 -9.66 4.24 -6.24
N PHE A 115 -9.47 4.25 -4.92
CA PHE A 115 -8.53 3.37 -4.25
C PHE A 115 -9.29 2.28 -3.45
N VAL A 116 -9.13 1.03 -3.85
CA VAL A 116 -9.70 -0.15 -3.18
C VAL A 116 -8.60 -0.83 -2.35
N CYS A 117 -8.74 -0.80 -1.03
CA CYS A 117 -7.83 -1.50 -0.13
C CYS A 117 -8.35 -2.91 0.15
N ILE A 118 -7.47 -3.92 0.04
CA ILE A 118 -7.80 -5.33 0.29
C ILE A 118 -6.94 -5.89 1.41
N VAL A 119 -7.57 -6.29 2.51
CA VAL A 119 -6.86 -6.73 3.72
C VAL A 119 -7.62 -7.87 4.42
N ASP A 120 -6.93 -8.59 5.29
CA ASP A 120 -7.56 -9.37 6.35
C ASP A 120 -7.72 -8.52 7.63
N ASP A 121 -8.51 -9.01 8.57
CA ASP A 121 -8.84 -8.30 9.81
C ASP A 121 -7.65 -8.02 10.72
N SER A 122 -6.54 -8.75 10.59
CA SER A 122 -5.31 -8.46 11.35
C SER A 122 -4.66 -7.12 10.99
N LYS A 123 -5.06 -6.52 9.84
CA LYS A 123 -4.55 -5.22 9.38
C LYS A 123 -5.40 -4.03 9.86
N TRP A 124 -6.58 -4.32 10.43
CA TRP A 124 -7.47 -3.30 10.95
C TRP A 124 -7.07 -2.91 12.36
N VAL A 125 -6.66 -1.65 12.55
CA VAL A 125 -6.13 -1.14 13.81
C VAL A 125 -6.90 0.08 14.31
N ASP A 126 -6.89 0.28 15.62
CA ASP A 126 -7.45 1.50 16.23
C ASP A 126 -6.52 2.71 16.10
N GLN A 127 -5.21 2.47 16.04
CA GLN A 127 -4.18 3.50 15.89
C GLN A 127 -3.03 2.99 15.03
N LEU A 128 -2.62 3.79 14.03
CA LEU A 128 -1.51 3.48 13.12
C LEU A 128 -0.15 3.47 13.82
N ALA A 129 0.77 2.65 13.29
CA ALA A 129 2.17 2.49 13.70
C ALA A 129 2.35 2.04 15.16
N ARG A 130 1.39 1.26 15.67
CA ARG A 130 1.49 0.62 16.99
C ARG A 130 2.14 -0.75 16.92
N GLU A 131 1.73 -1.56 15.95
CA GLU A 131 2.21 -2.92 15.77
C GLU A 131 3.18 -3.00 14.61
N PHE A 132 2.92 -2.28 13.53
CA PHE A 132 3.78 -2.23 12.36
C PHE A 132 4.57 -0.92 12.33
N PRO A 133 5.92 -0.94 12.12
CA PRO A 133 6.71 0.28 12.02
C PRO A 133 6.33 1.08 10.79
N LEU A 134 6.52 2.40 10.83
CA LEU A 134 6.33 3.28 9.69
C LEU A 134 7.55 3.23 8.75
N PRO A 135 7.44 2.70 7.53
CA PRO A 135 8.54 2.75 6.56
C PRO A 135 8.72 4.16 6.01
N VAL A 136 9.97 4.61 5.90
CA VAL A 136 10.35 5.88 5.27
C VAL A 136 11.43 5.60 4.24
N GLU A 137 11.15 5.86 2.96
CA GLU A 137 12.12 5.74 1.88
C GLU A 137 13.00 7.00 1.84
N VAL A 138 14.32 6.79 1.84
CA VAL A 138 15.32 7.84 2.02
C VAL A 138 16.44 7.70 1.00
N ILE A 139 16.88 8.82 0.43
CA ILE A 139 18.11 8.86 -0.39
C ILE A 139 19.28 8.35 0.46
N PRO A 140 20.12 7.42 -0.03
CA PRO A 140 21.16 6.77 0.78
C PRO A 140 22.07 7.74 1.56
N MET A 141 22.50 8.83 0.93
CA MET A 141 23.36 9.81 1.59
C MET A 141 22.68 10.58 2.74
N ALA A 142 21.35 10.67 2.74
CA ALA A 142 20.58 11.39 3.75
C ALA A 142 20.17 10.52 4.94
N ARG A 143 20.43 9.19 4.92
CA ARG A 143 19.95 8.23 5.91
C ARG A 143 20.13 8.70 7.36
N SER A 144 21.33 9.08 7.76
CA SER A 144 21.62 9.50 9.14
C SER A 144 21.02 10.87 9.49
N ALA A 145 20.95 11.79 8.53
CA ALA A 145 20.34 13.10 8.74
C ALA A 145 18.83 12.99 8.95
N VAL A 146 18.15 12.18 8.10
CA VAL A 146 16.73 11.89 8.23
C VAL A 146 16.44 11.14 9.52
N ALA A 147 17.26 10.13 9.88
CA ALA A 147 17.10 9.39 11.14
C ALA A 147 17.10 10.33 12.34
N ARG A 148 18.08 11.26 12.46
CA ARG A 148 18.11 12.25 13.54
C ARG A 148 16.87 13.14 13.56
N LYS A 149 16.36 13.53 12.39
CA LYS A 149 15.14 14.33 12.34
C LYS A 149 13.92 13.55 12.82
N ILE A 150 13.80 12.27 12.46
CA ILE A 150 12.74 11.37 12.93
C ILE A 150 12.81 11.19 14.45
N VAL A 151 14.02 11.03 15.02
CA VAL A 151 14.20 10.99 16.50
C VAL A 151 13.66 12.27 17.14
N SER A 152 13.90 13.44 16.54
CA SER A 152 13.35 14.71 17.06
C SER A 152 11.82 14.81 16.98
N LEU A 153 11.17 13.95 16.18
CA LEU A 153 9.73 13.82 16.11
C LEU A 153 9.17 12.74 17.05
N GLY A 154 10.05 12.08 17.83
CA GLY A 154 9.68 11.07 18.83
C GLY A 154 9.66 9.64 18.33
N GLY A 155 10.16 9.35 17.14
CA GLY A 155 10.26 7.99 16.58
C GLY A 155 11.64 7.37 16.73
N ASP A 156 11.70 6.05 16.68
CA ASP A 156 12.92 5.24 16.72
C ASP A 156 13.21 4.63 15.33
N PRO A 157 13.97 5.32 14.46
CA PRO A 157 14.25 4.84 13.10
C PRO A 157 15.31 3.74 13.10
N VAL A 158 14.98 2.61 12.48
CA VAL A 158 15.88 1.45 12.27
C VAL A 158 16.15 1.29 10.78
N TYR A 159 17.42 1.20 10.39
CA TYR A 159 17.78 0.94 9.00
C TYR A 159 17.38 -0.48 8.60
N ARG A 160 16.61 -0.62 7.52
CA ARG A 160 16.23 -1.90 6.95
C ARG A 160 17.39 -2.43 6.12
N GLU A 161 18.28 -3.20 6.77
CA GLU A 161 19.49 -3.74 6.14
C GLU A 161 19.16 -4.71 4.99
N GLY A 162 19.99 -4.70 3.96
CA GLY A 162 19.87 -5.62 2.81
C GLY A 162 18.73 -5.29 1.85
N VAL A 163 17.98 -4.21 2.07
CA VAL A 163 16.89 -3.79 1.20
C VAL A 163 17.26 -2.53 0.45
N VAL A 164 17.11 -2.59 -0.89
CA VAL A 164 17.18 -1.45 -1.80
C VAL A 164 15.83 -1.40 -2.54
N THR A 165 15.21 -0.23 -2.56
CA THR A 165 13.92 -0.05 -3.25
C THR A 165 14.09 -0.13 -4.78
N ASP A 166 12.99 -0.34 -5.51
CA ASP A 166 12.97 -0.29 -6.98
C ASP A 166 13.44 1.09 -7.54
N ASN A 167 13.59 2.09 -6.67
CA ASN A 167 14.06 3.45 -7.01
C ASN A 167 15.55 3.66 -6.62
N GLY A 168 16.24 2.62 -6.11
CA GLY A 168 17.64 2.70 -5.70
C GLY A 168 17.87 3.34 -4.32
N ASN A 169 16.84 3.48 -3.51
CA ASN A 169 16.89 4.11 -2.19
C ASN A 169 16.90 3.09 -1.05
N VAL A 170 17.03 3.57 0.18
CA VAL A 170 17.01 2.77 1.41
C VAL A 170 15.74 3.05 2.22
N ILE A 171 15.43 2.14 3.16
CA ILE A 171 14.27 2.27 4.07
C ILE A 171 14.76 2.46 5.50
N LEU A 172 14.13 3.39 6.20
CA LEU A 172 14.12 3.49 7.66
C LEU A 172 12.76 3.01 8.16
N ASP A 173 12.73 1.98 8.99
CA ASP A 173 11.54 1.54 9.71
C ASP A 173 11.46 2.30 11.04
N VAL A 174 10.43 3.12 11.19
CA VAL A 174 10.27 3.98 12.36
C VAL A 174 9.31 3.33 13.35
N HIS A 175 9.86 2.95 14.50
CA HIS A 175 9.13 2.40 15.63
C HIS A 175 8.72 3.49 16.63
N ASN A 176 7.80 3.15 17.52
CA ASN A 176 7.38 3.97 18.68
C ASN A 176 6.86 5.38 18.34
N LEU A 177 6.53 5.63 17.07
CA LEU A 177 6.02 6.92 16.65
C LEU A 177 4.52 7.05 17.02
N ASN A 178 4.19 8.06 17.84
CA ASN A 178 2.81 8.29 18.25
C ASN A 178 2.07 9.12 17.18
N ILE A 179 1.32 8.47 16.31
CA ILE A 179 0.58 9.13 15.23
C ILE A 179 -0.79 9.58 15.75
N LEU A 180 -0.90 10.82 16.19
CA LEU A 180 -2.16 11.45 16.60
C LEU A 180 -2.90 12.10 15.42
N ASN A 181 -2.15 12.59 14.43
CA ASN A 181 -2.68 13.19 13.21
C ASN A 181 -1.87 12.70 12.01
N ALA A 182 -2.40 11.68 11.34
CA ALA A 182 -1.72 11.03 10.22
C ALA A 182 -1.47 12.00 9.05
N LEU A 183 -2.43 12.88 8.73
CA LEU A 183 -2.30 13.87 7.66
C LEU A 183 -1.15 14.85 7.89
N GLU A 184 -1.05 15.40 9.09
CA GLU A 184 0.01 16.37 9.43
C GLU A 184 1.39 15.71 9.51
N LEU A 185 1.44 14.47 10.03
CA LEU A 185 2.70 13.75 10.08
C LEU A 185 3.19 13.35 8.67
N GLU A 186 2.28 12.91 7.78
CA GLU A 186 2.63 12.63 6.39
C GLU A 186 3.25 13.84 5.70
N LYS A 187 2.62 15.03 5.83
CA LYS A 187 3.16 16.29 5.30
C LYS A 187 4.51 16.65 5.93
N THR A 188 4.64 16.49 7.24
CA THR A 188 5.87 16.81 7.96
C THR A 188 7.03 15.96 7.48
N LEU A 189 6.82 14.66 7.32
CA LEU A 189 7.84 13.73 6.82
C LEU A 189 8.21 14.02 5.36
N ASN A 190 7.21 14.33 4.50
CA ASN A 190 7.46 14.68 3.10
C ASN A 190 8.32 15.94 2.93
N ASN A 191 8.36 16.83 3.92
CA ASN A 191 9.15 18.08 3.89
C ASN A 191 10.57 17.93 4.44
N ILE A 192 10.99 16.72 4.88
CA ILE A 192 12.36 16.50 5.37
C ILE A 192 13.29 16.28 4.18
N PRO A 193 14.35 17.12 3.99
CA PRO A 193 15.31 16.90 2.93
C PRO A 193 15.94 15.51 2.98
N GLY A 194 15.86 14.79 1.84
CA GLY A 194 16.35 13.42 1.74
C GLY A 194 15.29 12.34 1.95
N VAL A 195 14.11 12.65 2.46
CA VAL A 195 12.95 11.77 2.40
C VAL A 195 12.41 11.77 0.97
N VAL A 196 12.29 10.58 0.40
CA VAL A 196 11.67 10.38 -0.92
C VAL A 196 10.17 10.20 -0.75
N CYS A 197 9.78 9.35 0.22
CA CYS A 197 8.38 9.08 0.56
C CYS A 197 8.30 8.48 1.96
N ASN A 198 7.12 8.53 2.56
CA ASN A 198 6.83 7.81 3.80
C ASN A 198 5.59 6.93 3.64
N GLY A 199 5.47 5.91 4.50
CA GLY A 199 4.44 4.89 4.44
C GLY A 199 3.06 5.31 4.94
N ILE A 200 2.85 6.56 5.38
CA ILE A 200 1.52 7.05 5.75
C ILE A 200 0.75 7.39 4.48
N PHE A 201 -0.43 6.80 4.32
CA PHE A 201 -1.38 7.08 3.25
C PHE A 201 -2.65 7.68 3.88
N ALA A 202 -2.59 8.97 4.17
CA ALA A 202 -3.68 9.75 4.75
C ALA A 202 -4.13 10.87 3.80
N LEU A 203 -3.21 11.45 3.02
CA LEU A 203 -3.54 12.40 1.95
C LEU A 203 -4.27 11.71 0.79
N ASN A 204 -3.80 10.53 0.39
CA ASN A 204 -4.43 9.65 -0.59
C ASN A 204 -4.82 8.34 0.10
N LYS A 205 -5.88 8.38 0.89
CA LYS A 205 -6.41 7.24 1.63
C LYS A 205 -7.27 6.34 0.74
N ALA A 206 -7.60 5.13 1.22
CA ALA A 206 -8.53 4.26 0.51
C ALA A 206 -9.95 4.85 0.52
N ASP A 207 -10.68 4.68 -0.59
CA ASP A 207 -12.12 5.01 -0.69
C ASP A 207 -12.97 3.91 -0.05
N ILE A 208 -12.51 2.68 -0.18
CA ILE A 208 -13.15 1.50 0.39
C ILE A 208 -12.11 0.46 0.82
N ALA A 209 -12.33 -0.15 1.95
CA ALA A 209 -11.59 -1.32 2.40
C ALA A 209 -12.47 -2.58 2.33
N VAL A 210 -11.98 -3.60 1.63
CA VAL A 210 -12.57 -4.95 1.59
C VAL A 210 -11.81 -5.81 2.60
N VAL A 211 -12.44 -6.08 3.74
CA VAL A 211 -11.83 -6.71 4.89
C VAL A 211 -12.36 -8.14 5.04
N ALA A 212 -11.47 -9.12 4.98
CA ALA A 212 -11.84 -10.50 5.31
C ALA A 212 -11.71 -10.72 6.83
N THR A 213 -12.84 -10.96 7.49
CA THR A 213 -12.94 -11.22 8.93
C THR A 213 -13.29 -12.70 9.19
N ASP A 214 -13.22 -13.13 10.42
CA ASP A 214 -13.68 -14.49 10.79
C ASP A 214 -15.14 -14.77 10.43
N ASN A 215 -15.95 -13.73 10.28
CA ASN A 215 -17.39 -13.84 9.99
C ASN A 215 -17.72 -13.65 8.48
N GLY A 216 -16.70 -13.44 7.63
CA GLY A 216 -16.87 -13.20 6.20
C GLY A 216 -16.27 -11.88 5.74
N ILE A 217 -16.74 -11.42 4.58
CA ILE A 217 -16.25 -10.18 3.99
C ILE A 217 -17.07 -9.00 4.51
N GLU A 218 -16.36 -7.98 4.97
CA GLU A 218 -16.91 -6.68 5.34
C GLU A 218 -16.36 -5.60 4.39
N GLU A 219 -17.24 -4.67 4.01
CA GLU A 219 -16.85 -3.47 3.26
C GLU A 219 -16.94 -2.27 4.20
N ARG A 220 -15.85 -1.54 4.27
CA ARG A 220 -15.73 -0.38 5.16
C ARG A 220 -15.34 0.86 4.38
N THR A 221 -15.92 1.99 4.75
CA THR A 221 -15.60 3.33 4.25
C THR A 221 -15.26 4.23 5.43
N ALA A 222 -14.66 5.41 5.16
CA ALA A 222 -14.33 6.35 6.22
C ALA A 222 -15.57 6.77 7.03
N VAL A 223 -15.41 6.87 8.34
CA VAL A 223 -16.40 7.37 9.30
C VAL A 223 -16.12 8.84 9.56
#